data_9edd3d08bffa49c1f446d9dabab8ce81
#
_entry.id   9edd3d08bffa49c1f446d9dabab8ce81
#
_cell.length_a   1.000
_cell.length_b   1.000
_cell.length_c   1.000
_cell.angle_alpha   90.00
_cell.angle_beta   90.00
_cell.angle_gamma   90.00
#
_symmetry.space_group_name_H-M   'P 1'
#
loop_
_entity.id
_entity.type
_entity.pdbx_description
1 polymer ?
#
loop_
_entity_poly.entity_id
_entity_poly.type
_entity_poly.pdbx_seq_one_letter_code
_entity_poly.pdbx_strand_id
1 'polypeptide(L)'
;ASRKGWVRALKGHEVDTATLAFKAGDALYGSFACRSVDTLVVLGSNGRAYSVAVANLPGGRGDGQPITTLIDLEAGTQPVHYFAGGADTTLLLAGSGGCGLLARAGDLHARQRGGKAFLSIEAGESVLAPAVVAPTHDKVACLAADGRLLVFGLDELKLQPNGGRGLTLMDVDAK
;
A
#
# COMPACT_ATOMS: atom_id res chain seq x y z
N ALA A 1 -0.60 -5.25 10.05
CA ALA A 1 -1.56 -4.13 10.13
C ALA A 1 -2.98 -4.66 10.24
N SER A 2 -3.84 -3.95 10.98
CA SER A 2 -5.28 -4.22 11.04
C SER A 2 -6.07 -3.29 10.08
N ARG A 3 -7.34 -3.63 9.83
CA ARG A 3 -8.22 -2.83 8.98
C ARG A 3 -8.54 -1.45 9.55
N LYS A 4 -8.55 -1.32 10.89
CA LYS A 4 -8.74 -0.03 11.58
C LYS A 4 -7.42 0.74 11.80
N GLY A 5 -6.32 0.29 11.22
CA GLY A 5 -5.05 1.02 11.24
C GLY A 5 -4.18 0.80 12.46
N TRP A 6 -4.38 -0.30 13.20
CA TRP A 6 -3.47 -0.69 14.27
C TRP A 6 -2.29 -1.47 13.68
N VAL A 7 -1.08 -1.13 14.13
CA VAL A 7 0.17 -1.72 13.63
C VAL A 7 1.00 -2.27 14.78
N ARG A 8 1.67 -3.39 14.53
CA ARG A 8 2.65 -4.01 15.43
C ARG A 8 3.64 -4.84 14.64
N ALA A 9 4.85 -4.98 15.17
CA ALA A 9 5.88 -5.87 14.64
C ALA A 9 5.91 -7.17 15.45
N LEU A 10 5.82 -8.29 14.77
CA LEU A 10 5.94 -9.63 15.38
C LEU A 10 7.34 -10.17 15.10
N LYS A 11 7.92 -10.86 16.07
CA LYS A 11 9.21 -11.54 15.88
C LYS A 11 8.97 -12.92 15.25
N GLY A 12 9.86 -13.31 14.36
CA GLY A 12 9.87 -14.64 13.73
C GLY A 12 9.39 -14.65 12.30
N HIS A 13 9.62 -15.77 11.66
CA HIS A 13 9.08 -16.14 10.35
C HIS A 13 7.81 -16.93 10.59
N GLU A 14 6.95 -17.13 9.68
CA GLU A 14 5.78 -18.02 9.77
C GLU A 14 4.85 -17.75 10.98
N VAL A 15 4.55 -16.49 11.23
CA VAL A 15 3.56 -16.15 12.25
C VAL A 15 2.18 -16.61 11.77
N ASP A 16 1.54 -17.50 12.57
CA ASP A 16 0.15 -17.89 12.29
C ASP A 16 -0.77 -16.69 12.53
N THR A 17 -1.22 -16.09 11.45
CA THR A 17 -2.09 -14.91 11.48
C THR A 17 -3.50 -15.21 11.99
N ALA A 18 -3.93 -16.49 11.97
CA ALA A 18 -5.23 -16.90 12.49
C ALA A 18 -5.33 -16.80 14.02
N THR A 19 -4.17 -16.86 14.71
CA THR A 19 -4.11 -16.75 16.16
C THR A 19 -4.03 -15.31 16.68
N LEU A 20 -3.96 -14.32 15.79
CA LEU A 20 -3.81 -12.93 16.18
C LEU A 20 -5.12 -12.35 16.72
N ALA A 21 -5.06 -11.82 17.96
CA ALA A 21 -6.18 -11.09 18.53
C ALA A 21 -6.23 -9.65 17.98
N PHE A 22 -7.44 -9.15 17.80
CA PHE A 22 -7.75 -7.78 17.38
C PHE A 22 -8.77 -7.17 18.32
N LYS A 23 -8.85 -5.85 18.36
CA LYS A 23 -9.91 -5.14 19.08
C LYS A 23 -11.29 -5.47 18.49
N ALA A 24 -12.33 -5.32 19.31
CA ALA A 24 -13.69 -5.58 18.90
C ALA A 24 -14.04 -4.85 17.59
N GLY A 25 -14.54 -5.60 16.62
CA GLY A 25 -14.92 -5.09 15.30
C GLY A 25 -13.73 -4.70 14.40
N ASP A 26 -12.50 -5.12 14.72
CA ASP A 26 -11.32 -4.98 13.87
C ASP A 26 -10.89 -6.36 13.32
N ALA A 27 -10.11 -6.37 12.25
CA ALA A 27 -9.64 -7.59 11.62
C ALA A 27 -8.27 -7.37 10.96
N LEU A 28 -7.63 -8.45 10.56
CA LEU A 28 -6.37 -8.39 9.81
C LEU A 28 -6.58 -7.66 8.48
N TYR A 29 -5.77 -6.63 8.22
CA TYR A 29 -5.57 -6.08 6.89
C TYR A 29 -4.56 -6.92 6.11
N GLY A 30 -3.37 -7.08 6.68
CA GLY A 30 -2.30 -7.84 6.07
C GLY A 30 -1.11 -8.04 7.02
N SER A 31 -0.34 -9.08 6.70
CA SER A 31 0.93 -9.42 7.33
C SER A 31 2.02 -9.38 6.28
N PHE A 32 3.14 -8.74 6.60
CA PHE A 32 4.25 -8.53 5.66
C PHE A 32 5.53 -9.06 6.29
N ALA A 33 6.22 -9.96 5.58
CA ALA A 33 7.56 -10.38 5.96
C ALA A 33 8.53 -9.24 5.65
N CYS A 34 9.18 -8.72 6.70
CA CYS A 34 10.12 -7.60 6.57
C CYS A 34 11.20 -7.68 7.65
N ARG A 35 12.29 -6.96 7.42
CA ARG A 35 13.39 -6.83 8.39
C ARG A 35 13.18 -5.57 9.24
N SER A 36 13.86 -5.50 10.37
CA SER A 36 13.84 -4.30 11.23
C SER A 36 14.36 -3.04 10.54
N VAL A 37 15.21 -3.20 9.53
CA VAL A 37 15.76 -2.10 8.72
C VAL A 37 14.85 -1.65 7.58
N ASP A 38 13.80 -2.40 7.31
CA ASP A 38 12.83 -2.08 6.27
C ASP A 38 11.85 -0.99 6.76
N THR A 39 11.02 -0.51 5.86
CA THR A 39 10.06 0.57 6.11
C THR A 39 8.65 0.08 5.88
N LEU A 40 7.75 0.42 6.80
CA LEU A 40 6.32 0.35 6.59
C LEU A 40 5.89 1.57 5.78
N VAL A 41 5.36 1.34 4.60
CA VAL A 41 4.71 2.36 3.76
C VAL A 41 3.22 2.33 4.04
N VAL A 42 2.64 3.49 4.20
CA VAL A 42 1.19 3.69 4.37
C VAL A 42 0.70 4.60 3.26
N LEU A 43 -0.33 4.19 2.55
CA LEU A 43 -1.01 5.02 1.57
C LEU A 43 -2.25 5.66 2.20
N GLY A 44 -2.35 6.97 2.07
CA GLY A 44 -3.53 7.73 2.44
C GLY A 44 -4.61 7.68 1.35
N SER A 45 -5.85 7.92 1.73
CA SER A 45 -6.98 7.99 0.80
C SER A 45 -6.84 9.08 -0.27
N ASN A 46 -5.94 10.04 -0.07
CA ASN A 46 -5.58 11.10 -1.01
C ASN A 46 -4.37 10.74 -1.92
N GLY A 47 -3.88 9.50 -1.86
CA GLY A 47 -2.72 9.05 -2.64
C GLY A 47 -1.35 9.45 -2.10
N ARG A 48 -1.28 10.14 -0.94
CA ARG A 48 0.01 10.42 -0.28
C ARG A 48 0.61 9.14 0.29
N ALA A 49 1.93 9.06 0.25
CA ALA A 49 2.71 8.01 0.90
C ALA A 49 3.32 8.52 2.21
N TYR A 50 3.16 7.75 3.26
CA TYR A 50 3.76 7.96 4.57
C TYR A 50 4.70 6.80 4.89
N SER A 51 5.68 7.02 5.75
CA SER A 51 6.70 6.02 6.05
C SER A 51 6.98 5.94 7.55
N VAL A 52 7.09 4.72 8.05
CA VAL A 52 7.53 4.43 9.42
C VAL A 52 8.59 3.34 9.37
N ALA A 53 9.75 3.57 9.98
CA ALA A 53 10.75 2.51 10.10
C ALA A 53 10.16 1.33 10.90
N VAL A 54 10.33 0.11 10.42
CA VAL A 54 9.82 -1.10 11.11
C VAL A 54 10.36 -1.19 12.53
N ALA A 55 11.61 -0.75 12.77
CA ALA A 55 12.21 -0.69 14.09
C ALA A 55 11.43 0.20 15.10
N ASN A 56 10.65 1.18 14.61
CA ASN A 56 9.86 2.09 15.44
C ASN A 56 8.43 1.58 15.70
N LEU A 57 8.06 0.45 15.12
CA LEU A 57 6.75 -0.15 15.38
C LEU A 57 6.71 -0.78 16.77
N PRO A 58 5.55 -0.75 17.45
CA PRO A 58 5.39 -1.45 18.71
C PRO A 58 5.62 -2.95 18.52
N GLY A 59 6.18 -3.59 19.54
CA GLY A 59 6.39 -5.05 19.57
C GLY A 59 5.08 -5.82 19.55
N GLY A 60 5.18 -7.13 19.38
CA GLY A 60 4.02 -8.03 19.20
C GLY A 60 3.14 -8.25 20.42
N ARG A 61 3.48 -7.68 21.60
CA ARG A 61 2.63 -7.77 22.80
C ARG A 61 1.47 -6.76 22.71
N GLY A 62 0.26 -7.24 23.00
CA GLY A 62 -0.95 -6.41 22.94
C GLY A 62 -1.44 -6.13 21.51
N ASP A 63 -2.30 -5.13 21.37
CA ASP A 63 -2.96 -4.79 20.10
C ASP A 63 -2.09 -3.97 19.15
N GLY A 64 -0.92 -3.51 19.59
CA GLY A 64 -0.11 -2.54 18.88
C GLY A 64 -0.53 -1.09 19.17
N GLN A 65 -0.36 -0.21 18.21
CA GLN A 65 -0.81 1.19 18.32
C GLN A 65 -1.39 1.70 17.00
N PRO A 66 -2.27 2.71 17.04
CA PRO A 66 -2.80 3.32 15.83
C PRO A 66 -1.68 3.92 14.98
N ILE A 67 -1.70 3.68 13.67
CA ILE A 67 -0.71 4.26 12.75
C ILE A 67 -0.70 5.80 12.80
N THR A 68 -1.84 6.39 13.09
CA THR A 68 -2.01 7.86 13.23
C THR A 68 -1.19 8.47 14.37
N THR A 69 -0.65 7.68 15.28
CA THR A 69 0.30 8.15 16.29
C THR A 69 1.74 8.27 15.75
N LEU A 70 2.01 7.61 14.63
CA LEU A 70 3.34 7.53 14.02
C LEU A 70 3.50 8.42 12.77
N ILE A 71 2.39 8.78 12.13
CA ILE A 71 2.34 9.63 10.94
C ILE A 71 1.39 10.80 11.16
N ASP A 72 1.61 11.90 10.42
CA ASP A 72 0.77 13.09 10.47
C ASP A 72 -0.07 13.15 9.18
N LEU A 73 -1.29 12.61 9.26
CA LEU A 73 -2.23 12.60 8.14
C LEU A 73 -2.75 14.02 7.86
N GLU A 74 -2.93 14.33 6.58
CA GLU A 74 -3.67 15.53 6.19
C GLU A 74 -5.13 15.45 6.65
N ALA A 75 -5.72 16.61 6.95
CA ALA A 75 -7.12 16.68 7.38
C ALA A 75 -8.05 16.03 6.35
N GLY A 76 -8.99 15.20 6.81
CA GLY A 76 -9.91 14.46 5.97
C GLY A 76 -9.35 13.22 5.30
N THR A 77 -8.06 12.91 5.51
CA THR A 77 -7.40 11.73 4.94
C THR A 77 -7.46 10.55 5.91
N GLN A 78 -7.64 9.34 5.37
CA GLN A 78 -7.58 8.08 6.12
C GLN A 78 -6.39 7.24 5.62
N PRO A 79 -5.73 6.46 6.48
CA PRO A 79 -4.79 5.45 6.04
C PRO A 79 -5.57 4.28 5.45
N VAL A 80 -5.35 3.95 4.19
CA VAL A 80 -6.15 2.94 3.48
C VAL A 80 -5.37 1.67 3.16
N HIS A 81 -4.08 1.79 2.82
CA HIS A 81 -3.28 0.62 2.45
C HIS A 81 -1.90 0.64 3.10
N TYR A 82 -1.35 -0.55 3.26
CA TYR A 82 -0.08 -0.79 3.94
C TYR A 82 0.77 -1.74 3.13
N PHE A 83 2.08 -1.53 3.17
CA PHE A 83 3.09 -2.44 2.65
C PHE A 83 4.36 -2.32 3.50
N ALA A 84 4.97 -3.44 3.84
CA ALA A 84 6.30 -3.45 4.44
C ALA A 84 7.16 -4.50 3.75
N GLY A 85 8.39 -4.15 3.43
CA GLY A 85 9.34 -5.01 2.73
C GLY A 85 10.56 -4.26 2.26
N GLY A 86 11.39 -4.93 1.47
CA GLY A 86 12.61 -4.35 0.92
C GLY A 86 12.34 -3.16 -0.01
N ALA A 87 13.22 -2.16 0.03
CA ALA A 87 13.09 -0.94 -0.77
C ALA A 87 13.05 -1.21 -2.30
N ASP A 88 13.66 -2.30 -2.74
CA ASP A 88 13.71 -2.68 -4.17
C ASP A 88 12.46 -3.42 -4.66
N THR A 89 11.52 -3.76 -3.75
CA THR A 89 10.28 -4.42 -4.13
C THR A 89 9.49 -3.54 -5.08
N THR A 90 9.14 -4.08 -6.25
CA THR A 90 8.28 -3.38 -7.22
C THR A 90 6.81 -3.53 -6.83
N LEU A 91 6.10 -2.42 -6.84
CA LEU A 91 4.68 -2.33 -6.55
C LEU A 91 3.95 -1.75 -7.76
N LEU A 92 2.80 -2.33 -8.10
CA LEU A 92 1.81 -1.72 -8.96
C LEU A 92 0.84 -0.92 -8.07
N LEU A 93 0.77 0.37 -8.32
CA LEU A 93 -0.12 1.30 -7.63
C LEU A 93 -1.17 1.80 -8.61
N ALA A 94 -2.42 1.82 -8.19
CA ALA A 94 -3.51 2.26 -9.06
C ALA A 94 -4.62 2.95 -8.27
N GLY A 95 -5.37 3.81 -8.99
CA GLY A 95 -6.62 4.38 -8.54
C GLY A 95 -7.84 3.67 -9.16
N SER A 96 -8.99 3.79 -8.54
CA SER A 96 -10.24 3.20 -9.04
C SER A 96 -10.72 3.80 -10.36
N GLY A 97 -10.16 4.95 -10.79
CA GLY A 97 -10.38 5.55 -12.10
C GLY A 97 -9.61 4.87 -13.25
N GLY A 98 -8.92 3.76 -12.99
CA GLY A 98 -8.29 2.94 -14.01
C GLY A 98 -6.88 3.38 -14.42
N CYS A 99 -6.29 4.37 -13.75
CA CYS A 99 -4.91 4.77 -13.96
C CYS A 99 -3.98 4.18 -12.90
N GLY A 100 -2.72 3.93 -13.27
CA GLY A 100 -1.74 3.38 -12.33
C GLY A 100 -0.32 3.43 -12.86
N LEU A 101 0.62 3.03 -12.01
CA LEU A 101 2.06 3.08 -12.29
C LEU A 101 2.81 1.98 -11.53
N LEU A 102 4.01 1.70 -11.97
CA LEU A 102 4.97 0.91 -11.22
C LEU A 102 5.89 1.83 -10.42
N ALA A 103 6.17 1.46 -9.19
CA ALA A 103 7.17 2.12 -8.36
C ALA A 103 7.89 1.10 -7.49
N ARG A 104 9.09 1.42 -7.02
CA ARG A 104 9.74 0.65 -5.96
C ARG A 104 9.22 1.09 -4.61
N ALA A 105 9.16 0.19 -3.65
CA ALA A 105 8.75 0.54 -2.30
C ALA A 105 9.60 1.68 -1.71
N GLY A 106 10.89 1.72 -2.01
CA GLY A 106 11.79 2.79 -1.62
C GLY A 106 11.44 4.16 -2.19
N ASP A 107 10.81 4.21 -3.36
CA ASP A 107 10.36 5.46 -3.98
C ASP A 107 9.21 6.12 -3.20
N LEU A 108 8.47 5.33 -2.40
CA LEU A 108 7.38 5.81 -1.55
C LEU A 108 7.87 6.31 -0.19
N HIS A 109 9.14 6.11 0.15
CA HIS A 109 9.67 6.56 1.43
C HIS A 109 9.63 8.07 1.55
N ALA A 110 9.01 8.56 2.62
CA ALA A 110 8.95 9.97 2.97
C ALA A 110 9.87 10.25 4.17
N ARG A 111 10.60 11.36 4.12
CA ARG A 111 11.50 11.78 5.21
C ARG A 111 10.75 12.38 6.39
N GLN A 112 9.59 12.97 6.13
CA GLN A 112 8.78 13.66 7.12
C GLN A 112 7.54 12.83 7.48
N ARG A 113 7.05 12.99 8.71
CA ARG A 113 5.85 12.32 9.20
C ARG A 113 4.59 12.69 8.41
N GLY A 114 4.56 13.89 7.82
CA GLY A 114 3.49 14.37 6.94
C GLY A 114 3.47 13.71 5.56
N GLY A 115 4.38 12.77 5.29
CA GLY A 115 4.42 12.03 4.05
C GLY A 115 4.75 12.91 2.83
N LYS A 116 4.51 12.36 1.66
CA LYS A 116 4.67 13.06 0.37
C LYS A 116 3.57 12.67 -0.60
N ALA A 117 3.21 13.58 -1.51
CA ALA A 117 2.36 13.25 -2.64
C ALA A 117 3.05 12.15 -3.50
N PHE A 118 2.33 11.12 -3.87
CA PHE A 118 2.88 10.04 -4.69
C PHE A 118 1.93 9.57 -5.77
N LEU A 119 0.80 8.94 -5.43
CA LEU A 119 -0.21 8.54 -6.40
C LEU A 119 -1.24 9.68 -6.58
N SER A 120 -1.34 10.21 -7.80
CA SER A 120 -2.35 11.23 -8.10
C SER A 120 -3.67 10.55 -8.45
N ILE A 121 -4.71 10.87 -7.71
CA ILE A 121 -6.08 10.40 -7.93
C ILE A 121 -7.00 11.61 -8.09
N GLU A 122 -8.11 11.43 -8.79
CA GLU A 122 -9.12 12.47 -8.96
C GLU A 122 -10.20 12.41 -7.89
N ALA A 123 -10.99 13.47 -7.82
CA ALA A 123 -12.11 13.52 -6.88
C ALA A 123 -13.10 12.37 -7.16
N GLY A 124 -13.46 11.64 -6.11
CA GLY A 124 -14.33 10.47 -6.21
C GLY A 124 -13.62 9.15 -6.49
N GLU A 125 -12.32 9.19 -6.83
CA GLU A 125 -11.52 7.98 -6.94
C GLU A 125 -11.02 7.50 -5.58
N SER A 126 -10.78 6.21 -5.47
CA SER A 126 -10.13 5.58 -4.32
C SER A 126 -8.79 4.96 -4.72
N VAL A 127 -7.86 4.97 -3.79
CA VAL A 127 -6.58 4.26 -3.93
C VAL A 127 -6.86 2.76 -3.81
N LEU A 128 -6.35 1.98 -4.75
CA LEU A 128 -6.43 0.52 -4.72
C LEU A 128 -5.28 -0.08 -3.90
N ALA A 129 -5.48 -1.30 -3.42
CA ALA A 129 -4.45 -2.01 -2.68
C ALA A 129 -3.22 -2.23 -3.59
N PRO A 130 -2.00 -1.90 -3.12
CA PRO A 130 -0.79 -2.16 -3.88
C PRO A 130 -0.64 -3.63 -4.21
N ALA A 131 -0.27 -3.94 -5.45
CA ALA A 131 0.07 -5.29 -5.86
C ALA A 131 1.59 -5.45 -5.94
N VAL A 132 2.11 -6.47 -5.28
CA VAL A 132 3.53 -6.82 -5.35
C VAL A 132 3.83 -7.47 -6.70
N VAL A 133 4.82 -6.94 -7.40
CA VAL A 133 5.29 -7.49 -8.68
C VAL A 133 6.50 -8.37 -8.41
N ALA A 134 6.31 -9.68 -8.50
CA ALA A 134 7.40 -10.64 -8.40
C ALA A 134 8.21 -10.69 -9.72
N PRO A 135 9.50 -11.11 -9.68
CA PRO A 135 10.35 -11.20 -10.88
C PRO A 135 9.79 -12.14 -11.98
N THR A 136 8.91 -13.06 -11.60
CA THR A 136 8.26 -14.01 -12.51
C THR A 136 6.97 -13.48 -13.13
N HIS A 137 6.48 -12.33 -12.68
CA HIS A 137 5.27 -11.73 -13.22
C HIS A 137 5.58 -11.00 -14.54
N ASP A 138 4.83 -11.31 -15.58
CA ASP A 138 4.96 -10.72 -16.91
C ASP A 138 3.66 -10.09 -17.44
N LYS A 139 2.58 -10.21 -16.67
CA LYS A 139 1.25 -9.70 -17.03
C LYS A 139 0.65 -8.85 -15.93
N VAL A 140 -0.20 -7.92 -16.35
CA VAL A 140 -1.11 -7.16 -15.50
C VAL A 140 -2.53 -7.56 -15.88
N ALA A 141 -3.35 -7.87 -14.87
CA ALA A 141 -4.77 -8.12 -15.03
C ALA A 141 -5.56 -7.04 -14.30
N CYS A 142 -6.45 -6.36 -15.01
CA CYS A 142 -7.36 -5.35 -14.47
C CYS A 142 -8.79 -5.87 -14.58
N LEU A 143 -9.51 -5.85 -13.46
CA LEU A 143 -10.91 -6.24 -13.38
C LEU A 143 -11.75 -5.03 -12.98
N ALA A 144 -12.66 -4.61 -13.83
CA ALA A 144 -13.61 -3.55 -13.53
C ALA A 144 -14.82 -4.08 -12.75
N ALA A 145 -15.51 -3.19 -12.04
CA ALA A 145 -16.68 -3.55 -11.22
C ALA A 145 -17.84 -4.14 -12.04
N ASP A 146 -17.92 -3.80 -13.32
CA ASP A 146 -18.91 -4.36 -14.27
C ASP A 146 -18.53 -5.75 -14.82
N GLY A 147 -17.39 -6.31 -14.36
CA GLY A 147 -16.94 -7.65 -14.74
C GLY A 147 -16.04 -7.70 -15.98
N ARG A 148 -15.72 -6.56 -16.62
CA ARG A 148 -14.75 -6.53 -17.71
C ARG A 148 -13.36 -6.85 -17.19
N LEU A 149 -12.66 -7.75 -17.87
CA LEU A 149 -11.29 -8.14 -17.60
C LEU A 149 -10.38 -7.73 -18.76
N LEU A 150 -9.31 -7.02 -18.44
CA LEU A 150 -8.23 -6.70 -19.39
C LEU A 150 -6.92 -7.28 -18.88
N VAL A 151 -6.18 -7.96 -19.76
CA VAL A 151 -4.84 -8.50 -19.46
C VAL A 151 -3.87 -7.99 -20.52
N PHE A 152 -2.75 -7.45 -20.07
CA PHE A 152 -1.69 -6.93 -20.96
C PHE A 152 -0.29 -7.19 -20.39
N GLY A 153 0.75 -6.92 -21.15
CA GLY A 153 2.13 -7.13 -20.76
C GLY A 153 2.59 -6.16 -19.68
N LEU A 154 3.25 -6.64 -18.65
CA LEU A 154 3.84 -5.80 -17.61
C LEU A 154 4.91 -4.84 -18.18
N ASP A 155 5.58 -5.22 -19.27
CA ASP A 155 6.59 -4.44 -19.98
C ASP A 155 6.04 -3.17 -20.64
N GLU A 156 4.71 -3.05 -20.78
CA GLU A 156 4.04 -1.81 -21.22
C GLU A 156 4.08 -0.71 -20.14
N LEU A 157 4.35 -1.08 -18.88
CA LEU A 157 4.47 -0.15 -17.76
C LEU A 157 5.94 0.15 -17.46
N LYS A 158 6.23 1.39 -17.11
CA LYS A 158 7.56 1.84 -16.69
C LYS A 158 7.55 2.24 -15.22
N LEU A 159 8.70 2.08 -14.55
CA LEU A 159 8.90 2.61 -13.20
C LEU A 159 8.78 4.13 -13.20
N GLN A 160 8.00 4.66 -12.24
CA GLN A 160 7.81 6.08 -12.01
C GLN A 160 8.23 6.45 -10.57
N PRO A 161 9.52 6.71 -10.34
CA PRO A 161 10.05 6.90 -8.99
C PRO A 161 9.53 8.16 -8.30
N ASN A 162 9.02 9.11 -9.08
CA ASN A 162 8.43 10.36 -8.54
C ASN A 162 6.91 10.28 -8.37
N GLY A 163 6.32 9.14 -8.65
CA GLY A 163 4.87 8.97 -8.61
C GLY A 163 4.16 9.71 -9.75
N GLY A 164 2.90 10.01 -9.56
CA GLY A 164 2.01 10.67 -10.51
C GLY A 164 0.70 9.92 -10.68
N ARG A 165 -0.04 10.21 -11.75
CA ARG A 165 -1.27 9.49 -12.10
C ARG A 165 -0.98 8.14 -12.76
N GLY A 166 0.15 8.04 -13.44
CA GLY A 166 0.52 6.89 -14.23
C GLY A 166 -0.15 6.84 -15.60
N LEU A 167 -0.24 5.64 -16.15
CA LEU A 167 -0.88 5.35 -17.41
C LEU A 167 -2.29 4.84 -17.21
N THR A 168 -3.15 4.97 -18.20
CA THR A 168 -4.44 4.28 -18.23
C THR A 168 -4.17 2.78 -18.35
N LEU A 169 -4.47 2.04 -17.30
CA LEU A 169 -4.39 0.58 -17.25
C LEU A 169 -5.65 -0.04 -17.86
N MET A 170 -6.78 0.57 -17.60
CA MET A 170 -8.09 0.16 -18.09
C MET A 170 -9.03 1.37 -18.13
N ASP A 171 -9.75 1.53 -19.24
CA ASP A 171 -10.83 2.50 -19.30
C ASP A 171 -12.05 1.95 -18.55
N VAL A 172 -12.34 2.58 -17.40
CA VAL A 172 -13.44 2.15 -16.51
C VAL A 172 -14.75 2.89 -16.81
N ASP A 173 -14.69 3.99 -17.59
CA ASP A 173 -15.87 4.79 -17.97
C ASP A 173 -16.46 4.37 -19.31
N ALA A 174 -15.79 3.48 -20.05
CA ALA A 174 -16.29 2.95 -21.30
C ALA A 174 -17.59 2.16 -21.07
N LYS A 175 -18.70 2.69 -21.56
CA LYS A 175 -20.04 2.05 -21.55
C LYS A 175 -20.15 1.03 -22.66
#